data_8b085c87cbd303a5f2d1f0e06eb2fb62
#
_entry.id   8b085c87cbd303a5f2d1f0e06eb2fb62
#
_cell.length_a   1.000
_cell.length_b   1.000
_cell.length_c   1.000
_cell.angle_alpha   90.00
_cell.angle_beta   90.00
_cell.angle_gamma   90.00
#
_symmetry.space_group_name_H-M   'P 1'
#
loop_
_entity.id
_entity.type
_entity.pdbx_description
1 polymer ?
#
loop_
_entity_poly.entity_id
_entity_poly.type
_entity_poly.pdbx_seq_one_letter_code
_entity_poly.pdbx_strand_id
1 'polypeptide(L)'
;MIPDLSSIFTRYEALRAEVDDLFGRVRGAFPQCVVCKEGCSDCCHALFDLSLVEAMYIHKAFEATFGHGPQRSAILERASDLDRRATRIKRELYRAEKDGESPEAIMEKAAQIKLRCPLLDDNDHCLMYHARPLTCRVYGVPTAIAGQGHVCGFSAFEKGKPYPTIHMDKIQNRLEDLSRDVATTVQSRFKELHDVYVPLSMALLTRYDEAYLGIGPAKKEEA
;
A
#
# COMPACT_ATOMS: atom_id res chain seq x y z
N MET A 1 17.21 11.66 -17.51
CA MET A 1 16.40 10.50 -17.99
C MET A 1 16.34 9.46 -16.89
N ILE A 2 15.16 9.01 -16.55
CA ILE A 2 14.97 7.98 -15.51
C ILE A 2 15.55 6.66 -16.03
N PRO A 3 16.44 5.99 -15.28
CA PRO A 3 16.97 4.68 -15.62
C PRO A 3 15.88 3.62 -15.74
N ASP A 4 16.17 2.53 -16.45
CA ASP A 4 15.26 1.39 -16.52
C ASP A 4 15.15 0.67 -15.16
N LEU A 5 13.95 0.58 -14.63
CA LEU A 5 13.61 -0.07 -13.37
C LEU A 5 12.93 -1.44 -13.57
N SER A 6 12.89 -1.96 -14.79
CA SER A 6 12.15 -3.18 -15.14
C SER A 6 12.60 -4.40 -14.31
N SER A 7 13.90 -4.54 -14.03
CA SER A 7 14.42 -5.63 -13.20
C SER A 7 13.92 -5.58 -11.76
N ILE A 8 13.78 -4.37 -11.20
CA ILE A 8 13.25 -4.16 -9.85
C ILE A 8 11.75 -4.50 -9.82
N PHE A 9 11.00 -4.04 -10.82
CA PHE A 9 9.58 -4.38 -10.92
C PHE A 9 9.34 -5.87 -11.13
N THR A 10 10.18 -6.57 -11.88
CA THR A 10 10.11 -8.05 -12.00
C THR A 10 10.32 -8.74 -10.65
N ARG A 11 11.25 -8.26 -9.83
CA ARG A 11 11.46 -8.78 -8.47
C ARG A 11 10.27 -8.47 -7.54
N TYR A 12 9.66 -7.30 -7.68
CA TYR A 12 8.42 -6.99 -6.97
C TYR A 12 7.27 -7.89 -7.40
N GLU A 13 7.14 -8.21 -8.69
CA GLU A 13 6.14 -9.16 -9.21
C GLU A 13 6.37 -10.57 -8.67
N ALA A 14 7.62 -11.02 -8.56
CA ALA A 14 7.96 -12.29 -7.92
C ALA A 14 7.53 -12.30 -6.43
N LEU A 15 7.79 -11.21 -5.69
CA LEU A 15 7.31 -11.09 -4.31
C LEU A 15 5.78 -11.14 -4.22
N ARG A 16 5.07 -10.51 -5.17
CA ARG A 16 3.60 -10.58 -5.25
C ARG A 16 3.11 -12.02 -5.46
N ALA A 17 3.75 -12.76 -6.36
CA ALA A 17 3.41 -14.16 -6.62
C ALA A 17 3.61 -15.03 -5.36
N GLU A 18 4.73 -14.87 -4.65
CA GLU A 18 4.96 -15.54 -3.37
C GLU A 18 3.87 -15.25 -2.34
N VAL A 19 3.44 -13.98 -2.26
CA VAL A 19 2.38 -13.55 -1.34
C VAL A 19 1.02 -14.15 -1.74
N ASP A 20 0.71 -14.21 -3.03
CA ASP A 20 -0.50 -14.85 -3.54
C ASP A 20 -0.49 -16.38 -3.22
N ASP A 21 0.67 -17.03 -3.31
CA ASP A 21 0.83 -18.46 -2.93
C ASP A 21 0.64 -18.65 -1.41
N LEU A 22 1.17 -17.76 -0.59
CA LEU A 22 0.94 -17.79 0.86
C LEU A 22 -0.55 -17.67 1.19
N PHE A 23 -1.23 -16.71 0.59
CA PHE A 23 -2.68 -16.56 0.75
C PHE A 23 -3.42 -17.81 0.29
N GLY A 24 -3.07 -18.34 -0.87
CA GLY A 24 -3.66 -19.57 -1.44
C GLY A 24 -3.53 -20.78 -0.52
N ARG A 25 -2.36 -20.96 0.12
CA ARG A 25 -2.12 -22.05 1.10
C ARG A 25 -3.00 -21.90 2.33
N VAL A 26 -3.12 -20.69 2.90
CA VAL A 26 -3.99 -20.47 4.07
C VAL A 26 -5.45 -20.70 3.69
N ARG A 27 -5.89 -20.18 2.54
CA ARG A 27 -7.26 -20.37 2.04
C ARG A 27 -7.56 -21.84 1.77
N GLY A 28 -6.62 -22.59 1.21
CA GLY A 28 -6.77 -24.02 0.95
C GLY A 28 -6.87 -24.87 2.22
N ALA A 29 -6.10 -24.50 3.26
CA ALA A 29 -6.12 -25.20 4.56
C ALA A 29 -7.35 -24.83 5.42
N PHE A 30 -7.87 -23.59 5.29
CA PHE A 30 -8.97 -23.06 6.11
C PHE A 30 -10.04 -22.37 5.23
N PRO A 31 -10.64 -23.06 4.24
CA PRO A 31 -11.58 -22.44 3.30
C PRO A 31 -12.81 -21.86 3.98
N GLN A 32 -13.23 -22.43 5.11
CA GLN A 32 -14.38 -21.95 5.89
C GLN A 32 -14.10 -20.64 6.65
N CYS A 33 -12.80 -20.30 6.86
CA CYS A 33 -12.38 -19.09 7.57
C CYS A 33 -12.15 -17.90 6.65
N VAL A 34 -11.81 -18.16 5.38
CA VAL A 34 -11.51 -17.11 4.40
C VAL A 34 -12.76 -16.77 3.63
N VAL A 35 -13.38 -15.62 3.97
CA VAL A 35 -14.63 -15.15 3.37
C VAL A 35 -14.44 -14.25 2.15
N CYS A 36 -13.18 -14.00 1.75
CA CYS A 36 -12.85 -13.18 0.59
C CYS A 36 -13.43 -13.77 -0.69
N LYS A 37 -14.30 -13.00 -1.35
CA LYS A 37 -14.98 -13.34 -2.60
C LYS A 37 -15.15 -12.08 -3.46
N GLU A 38 -15.61 -12.23 -4.67
CA GLU A 38 -16.02 -11.11 -5.52
C GLU A 38 -17.07 -10.25 -4.80
N GLY A 39 -16.91 -8.93 -4.86
CA GLY A 39 -17.75 -7.96 -4.12
C GLY A 39 -17.37 -7.78 -2.63
N CYS A 40 -16.37 -8.49 -2.10
CA CYS A 40 -15.80 -8.18 -0.80
C CYS A 40 -14.86 -6.99 -0.92
N SER A 41 -15.19 -5.88 -0.26
CA SER A 41 -14.48 -4.60 -0.37
C SER A 41 -13.86 -4.10 0.93
N ASP A 42 -13.79 -4.91 2.00
CA ASP A 42 -13.29 -4.44 3.32
C ASP A 42 -11.85 -3.91 3.25
N CYS A 43 -10.94 -4.60 2.52
CA CYS A 43 -9.59 -4.11 2.26
C CYS A 43 -9.55 -2.76 1.52
N CYS A 44 -10.59 -2.43 0.77
CA CYS A 44 -10.73 -1.15 0.06
C CYS A 44 -11.19 0.00 0.97
N HIS A 45 -11.35 -0.23 2.25
CA HIS A 45 -11.66 0.78 3.25
C HIS A 45 -10.57 0.91 4.32
N ALA A 46 -9.53 0.10 4.25
CA ALA A 46 -8.41 0.15 5.19
C ALA A 46 -7.48 1.33 4.91
N LEU A 47 -6.98 1.95 5.99
CA LEU A 47 -5.94 2.98 5.91
C LEU A 47 -4.57 2.29 5.98
N PHE A 48 -3.78 2.39 4.94
CA PHE A 48 -2.39 1.95 4.89
C PHE A 48 -1.59 2.75 3.87
N ASP A 49 -0.29 2.74 4.02
CA ASP A 49 0.65 3.37 3.10
C ASP A 49 1.43 2.33 2.30
N LEU A 50 1.90 2.73 1.14
CA LEU A 50 2.68 1.95 0.20
C LEU A 50 4.15 2.37 0.28
N SER A 51 5.07 1.42 0.21
CA SER A 51 6.48 1.70 -0.02
C SER A 51 6.71 2.35 -1.38
N LEU A 52 7.86 2.99 -1.57
CA LEU A 52 8.21 3.66 -2.83
C LEU A 52 8.06 2.73 -4.04
N VAL A 53 8.65 1.52 -3.99
CA VAL A 53 8.61 0.59 -5.12
C VAL A 53 7.18 0.17 -5.46
N GLU A 54 6.36 -0.07 -4.44
CA GLU A 54 4.97 -0.47 -4.60
C GLU A 54 4.12 0.65 -5.19
N ALA A 55 4.31 1.88 -4.69
CA ALA A 55 3.63 3.07 -5.19
C ALA A 55 3.97 3.36 -6.65
N MET A 56 5.26 3.27 -7.04
CA MET A 56 5.70 3.43 -8.42
C MET A 56 5.15 2.34 -9.34
N TYR A 57 5.11 1.08 -8.87
CA TYR A 57 4.56 -0.03 -9.64
C TYR A 57 3.06 0.17 -9.90
N ILE A 58 2.30 0.55 -8.88
CA ILE A 58 0.85 0.81 -8.99
C ILE A 58 0.59 1.99 -9.91
N HIS A 59 1.38 3.07 -9.80
CA HIS A 59 1.29 4.21 -10.71
C HIS A 59 1.51 3.78 -12.17
N LYS A 60 2.57 3.02 -12.45
CA LYS A 60 2.84 2.48 -13.79
C LYS A 60 1.68 1.64 -14.31
N ALA A 61 1.12 0.76 -13.49
CA ALA A 61 -0.02 -0.06 -13.86
C ALA A 61 -1.29 0.79 -14.10
N PHE A 62 -1.49 1.83 -13.30
CA PHE A 62 -2.59 2.79 -13.47
C PHE A 62 -2.49 3.56 -14.79
N GLU A 63 -1.30 4.08 -15.12
CA GLU A 63 -1.05 4.76 -16.38
C GLU A 63 -1.30 3.83 -17.59
N ALA A 64 -0.90 2.57 -17.50
CA ALA A 64 -1.11 1.58 -18.54
C ALA A 64 -2.59 1.20 -18.72
N THR A 65 -3.35 1.15 -17.62
CA THR A 65 -4.77 0.74 -17.63
C THR A 65 -5.71 1.89 -17.98
N PHE A 66 -5.44 3.08 -17.45
CA PHE A 66 -6.29 4.26 -17.55
C PHE A 66 -5.52 5.43 -18.20
N GLY A 67 -5.08 5.27 -19.46
CA GLY A 67 -4.27 6.27 -20.16
C GLY A 67 -4.91 7.66 -20.17
N HIS A 68 -6.11 7.78 -20.73
CA HIS A 68 -6.90 9.03 -20.83
C HIS A 68 -8.40 8.75 -20.71
N GLY A 69 -9.16 9.80 -20.43
CA GLY A 69 -10.62 9.77 -20.52
C GLY A 69 -11.35 9.95 -19.19
N PRO A 70 -12.70 9.91 -19.22
CA PRO A 70 -13.54 10.25 -18.07
C PRO A 70 -13.31 9.35 -16.85
N GLN A 71 -13.08 8.05 -17.06
CA GLN A 71 -12.85 7.11 -15.99
C GLN A 71 -11.56 7.44 -15.20
N ARG A 72 -10.47 7.77 -15.92
CA ARG A 72 -9.24 8.26 -15.30
C ARG A 72 -9.50 9.50 -14.46
N SER A 73 -10.16 10.50 -15.03
CA SER A 73 -10.46 11.76 -14.35
C SER A 73 -11.27 11.53 -13.08
N ALA A 74 -12.30 10.69 -13.13
CA ALA A 74 -13.11 10.35 -11.97
C ALA A 74 -12.32 9.62 -10.88
N ILE A 75 -11.38 8.73 -11.24
CA ILE A 75 -10.51 8.06 -10.27
C ILE A 75 -9.58 9.08 -9.61
N LEU A 76 -8.95 9.96 -10.38
CA LEU A 76 -8.03 10.98 -9.85
C LEU A 76 -8.75 12.01 -8.96
N GLU A 77 -9.99 12.38 -9.28
CA GLU A 77 -10.82 13.22 -8.43
C GLU A 77 -11.11 12.55 -7.08
N ARG A 78 -11.56 11.28 -7.08
CA ARG A 78 -11.73 10.49 -5.85
C ARG A 78 -10.42 10.34 -5.07
N ALA A 79 -9.30 10.15 -5.75
CA ALA A 79 -7.98 10.07 -5.12
C ALA A 79 -7.61 11.39 -4.43
N SER A 80 -7.85 12.53 -5.07
CA SER A 80 -7.61 13.86 -4.50
C SER A 80 -8.48 14.12 -3.25
N ASP A 81 -9.76 13.74 -3.30
CA ASP A 81 -10.66 13.87 -2.15
C ASP A 81 -10.24 12.99 -0.99
N LEU A 82 -9.87 11.74 -1.29
CA LEU A 82 -9.37 10.80 -0.29
C LEU A 82 -8.08 11.33 0.35
N ASP A 83 -7.15 11.84 -0.44
CA ASP A 83 -5.87 12.35 0.06
C ASP A 83 -6.06 13.50 1.04
N ARG A 84 -6.94 14.46 0.73
CA ARG A 84 -7.27 15.55 1.65
C ARG A 84 -7.83 15.04 2.98
N ARG A 85 -8.68 14.02 2.94
CA ARG A 85 -9.26 13.40 4.14
C ARG A 85 -8.20 12.63 4.93
N ALA A 86 -7.40 11.81 4.27
CA ALA A 86 -6.33 11.03 4.90
C ALA A 86 -5.28 11.94 5.56
N THR A 87 -4.87 13.02 4.88
CA THR A 87 -3.94 14.01 5.43
C THR A 87 -4.48 14.66 6.70
N ARG A 88 -5.78 15.01 6.74
CA ARG A 88 -6.40 15.58 7.95
C ARG A 88 -6.33 14.59 9.11
N ILE A 89 -6.74 13.35 8.86
CA ILE A 89 -6.75 12.28 9.86
C ILE A 89 -5.33 12.00 10.39
N LYS A 90 -4.34 11.88 9.50
CA LYS A 90 -2.94 11.66 9.90
C LYS A 90 -2.42 12.81 10.78
N ARG A 91 -2.79 14.06 10.47
CA ARG A 91 -2.43 15.21 11.33
C ARG A 91 -3.10 15.17 12.69
N GLU A 92 -4.34 14.67 12.77
CA GLU A 92 -5.06 14.50 14.04
C GLU A 92 -4.40 13.40 14.88
N LEU A 93 -4.08 12.24 14.29
CA LEU A 93 -3.36 11.15 14.96
C LEU A 93 -1.97 11.60 15.44
N TYR A 94 -1.23 12.33 14.61
CA TYR A 94 0.08 12.88 14.99
C TYR A 94 -0.01 13.87 16.17
N ARG A 95 -1.05 14.70 16.20
CA ARG A 95 -1.27 15.60 17.34
C ARG A 95 -1.57 14.82 18.61
N ALA A 96 -2.45 13.80 18.53
CA ALA A 96 -2.78 12.95 19.65
C ALA A 96 -1.53 12.24 20.23
N GLU A 97 -0.61 11.77 19.35
CA GLU A 97 0.69 11.23 19.76
C GLU A 97 1.53 12.28 20.48
N LYS A 98 1.62 13.51 19.95
CA LYS A 98 2.35 14.62 20.59
C LYS A 98 1.74 15.06 21.92
N ASP A 99 0.44 14.90 22.07
CA ASP A 99 -0.30 15.18 23.31
C ASP A 99 -0.20 14.04 24.34
N GLY A 100 0.57 12.98 24.02
CA GLY A 100 0.94 11.90 24.94
C GLY A 100 0.06 10.65 24.86
N GLU A 101 -0.77 10.50 23.81
CA GLU A 101 -1.44 9.21 23.60
C GLU A 101 -0.44 8.10 23.29
N SER A 102 -0.71 6.89 23.78
CA SER A 102 0.17 5.75 23.53
C SER A 102 0.13 5.30 22.08
N PRO A 103 1.23 4.73 21.53
CA PRO A 103 1.25 4.18 20.18
C PRO A 103 0.15 3.15 19.96
N GLU A 104 -0.19 2.33 20.97
CA GLU A 104 -1.25 1.33 20.90
C GLU A 104 -2.62 1.98 20.69
N ALA A 105 -2.92 3.06 21.45
CA ALA A 105 -4.17 3.81 21.33
C ALA A 105 -4.29 4.48 19.95
N ILE A 106 -3.19 5.02 19.44
CA ILE A 106 -3.12 5.60 18.09
C ILE A 106 -3.38 4.54 17.01
N MET A 107 -2.77 3.36 17.14
CA MET A 107 -2.99 2.23 16.22
C MET A 107 -4.44 1.75 16.26
N GLU A 108 -5.04 1.65 17.45
CA GLU A 108 -6.45 1.26 17.59
C GLU A 108 -7.38 2.27 16.93
N LYS A 109 -7.14 3.57 17.12
CA LYS A 109 -7.89 4.64 16.43
C LYS A 109 -7.72 4.54 14.91
N ALA A 110 -6.49 4.37 14.43
CA ALA A 110 -6.19 4.23 13.00
C ALA A 110 -6.91 3.01 12.37
N ALA A 111 -6.97 1.88 13.08
CA ALA A 111 -7.64 0.67 12.63
C ALA A 111 -9.17 0.82 12.45
N GLN A 112 -9.79 1.76 13.18
CA GLN A 112 -11.23 2.05 13.08
C GLN A 112 -11.57 3.00 11.92
N ILE A 113 -10.56 3.66 11.33
CA ILE A 113 -10.77 4.61 10.25
C ILE A 113 -11.08 3.87 8.96
N LYS A 114 -12.21 4.22 8.35
CA LYS A 114 -12.65 3.67 7.06
C LYS A 114 -12.63 4.76 6.00
N LEU A 115 -11.75 4.58 5.00
CA LEU A 115 -11.61 5.49 3.87
C LEU A 115 -11.77 4.69 2.57
N ARG A 116 -12.82 4.99 1.80
CA ARG A 116 -13.10 4.28 0.54
C ARG A 116 -11.96 4.50 -0.46
N CYS A 117 -11.39 3.41 -0.96
CA CYS A 117 -10.35 3.40 -1.96
C CYS A 117 -10.84 4.07 -3.27
N PRO A 118 -10.04 4.93 -3.93
CA PRO A 118 -10.43 5.58 -5.18
C PRO A 118 -10.57 4.61 -6.36
N LEU A 119 -9.98 3.41 -6.23
CA LEU A 119 -10.05 2.32 -7.22
C LEU A 119 -11.23 1.37 -7.01
N LEU A 120 -12.06 1.59 -6.00
CA LEU A 120 -13.28 0.82 -5.78
C LEU A 120 -14.40 1.41 -6.62
N ASP A 121 -15.02 0.59 -7.48
CA ASP A 121 -16.17 1.01 -8.28
C ASP A 121 -17.49 0.95 -7.48
N ASP A 122 -18.59 1.33 -8.12
CA ASP A 122 -19.89 1.40 -7.47
C ASP A 122 -20.52 0.01 -7.23
N ASN A 123 -19.93 -1.05 -7.80
CA ASN A 123 -20.34 -2.44 -7.60
C ASN A 123 -19.41 -3.18 -6.60
N ASP A 124 -18.58 -2.43 -5.86
CA ASP A 124 -17.59 -2.98 -4.93
C ASP A 124 -16.50 -3.85 -5.58
N HIS A 125 -16.18 -3.59 -6.87
CA HIS A 125 -15.07 -4.24 -7.54
C HIS A 125 -13.83 -3.33 -7.57
N CYS A 126 -12.66 -3.93 -7.35
CA CYS A 126 -11.40 -3.22 -7.49
C CYS A 126 -11.03 -3.06 -8.97
N LEU A 127 -11.00 -1.83 -9.48
CA LEU A 127 -10.66 -1.51 -10.88
C LEU A 127 -9.23 -1.92 -11.27
N MET A 128 -8.35 -2.15 -10.29
CA MET A 128 -6.98 -2.61 -10.49
C MET A 128 -6.68 -3.91 -9.72
N TYR A 129 -7.62 -4.85 -9.69
CA TYR A 129 -7.52 -6.06 -8.87
C TYR A 129 -6.19 -6.82 -9.06
N HIS A 130 -5.70 -6.95 -10.29
CA HIS A 130 -4.46 -7.65 -10.59
C HIS A 130 -3.21 -6.88 -10.14
N ALA A 131 -3.27 -5.55 -10.07
CA ALA A 131 -2.17 -4.70 -9.62
C ALA A 131 -2.30 -4.24 -8.16
N ARG A 132 -3.26 -4.80 -7.41
CA ARG A 132 -3.47 -4.42 -6.00
C ARG A 132 -2.21 -4.64 -5.15
N PRO A 133 -1.99 -3.76 -4.14
CA PRO A 133 -0.83 -3.82 -3.24
C PRO A 133 -0.78 -5.11 -2.42
N LEU A 134 0.39 -5.41 -1.85
CA LEU A 134 0.61 -6.61 -1.03
C LEU A 134 -0.31 -6.65 0.19
N THR A 135 -0.54 -5.52 0.85
CA THR A 135 -1.50 -5.41 1.96
C THR A 135 -2.90 -5.89 1.55
N CYS A 136 -3.39 -5.48 0.37
CA CYS A 136 -4.68 -5.93 -0.14
C CYS A 136 -4.72 -7.43 -0.48
N ARG A 137 -3.55 -8.03 -0.83
CA ARG A 137 -3.45 -9.44 -1.21
C ARG A 137 -3.53 -10.38 -0.03
N VAL A 138 -3.02 -9.95 1.12
CA VAL A 138 -3.04 -10.75 2.37
C VAL A 138 -4.26 -10.45 3.25
N TYR A 139 -5.04 -9.45 2.89
CA TYR A 139 -6.22 -9.07 3.66
C TYR A 139 -7.23 -10.23 3.65
N GLY A 140 -7.68 -10.68 4.80
CA GLY A 140 -8.61 -11.82 4.92
C GLY A 140 -8.00 -13.12 5.41
N VAL A 141 -6.67 -13.18 5.57
CA VAL A 141 -5.96 -14.26 6.26
C VAL A 141 -5.23 -13.72 7.48
N PRO A 142 -4.83 -14.56 8.46
CA PRO A 142 -4.07 -14.11 9.61
C PRO A 142 -2.73 -13.50 9.21
N THR A 143 -2.47 -12.29 9.71
CA THR A 143 -1.20 -11.58 9.55
C THR A 143 -0.62 -11.23 10.90
N ALA A 144 0.69 -11.01 10.98
CA ALA A 144 1.37 -10.48 12.16
C ALA A 144 2.20 -9.25 11.79
N ILE A 145 2.08 -8.19 12.59
CA ILE A 145 2.84 -6.94 12.49
C ILE A 145 3.45 -6.69 13.87
N ALA A 146 4.76 -6.50 13.95
CA ALA A 146 5.49 -6.30 15.22
C ALA A 146 5.13 -7.36 16.28
N GLY A 147 4.97 -8.63 15.86
CA GLY A 147 4.60 -9.74 16.73
C GLY A 147 3.12 -9.81 17.14
N GLN A 148 2.30 -8.85 16.76
CA GLN A 148 0.86 -8.84 17.05
C GLN A 148 0.06 -9.42 15.89
N GLY A 149 -0.84 -10.35 16.21
CA GLY A 149 -1.69 -11.02 15.23
C GLY A 149 -2.91 -10.16 14.86
N HIS A 150 -3.20 -10.10 13.55
CA HIS A 150 -4.36 -9.39 13.00
C HIS A 150 -5.14 -10.31 12.07
N VAL A 151 -6.46 -10.18 12.07
CA VAL A 151 -7.38 -10.85 11.14
C VAL A 151 -8.41 -9.87 10.63
N CYS A 152 -8.91 -10.10 9.43
CA CYS A 152 -10.04 -9.35 8.90
C CYS A 152 -11.30 -9.59 9.77
N GLY A 153 -12.03 -8.54 10.11
CA GLY A 153 -13.23 -8.63 10.96
C GLY A 153 -14.35 -9.46 10.37
N PHE A 154 -14.35 -9.69 9.06
CA PHE A 154 -15.31 -10.57 8.38
C PHE A 154 -14.85 -12.02 8.28
N SER A 155 -13.57 -12.32 8.58
CA SER A 155 -13.06 -13.70 8.55
C SER A 155 -13.61 -14.50 9.73
N ALA A 156 -13.64 -15.83 9.57
CA ALA A 156 -14.05 -16.74 10.65
C ALA A 156 -12.85 -17.33 11.41
N PHE A 157 -11.70 -16.65 11.40
CA PHE A 157 -10.56 -17.03 12.22
C PHE A 157 -10.79 -16.66 13.68
N GLU A 158 -10.70 -17.64 14.57
CA GLU A 158 -10.98 -17.46 15.99
C GLU A 158 -9.73 -16.98 16.75
N LYS A 159 -9.90 -15.94 17.56
CA LYS A 159 -8.82 -15.41 18.41
C LYS A 159 -8.30 -16.49 19.36
N GLY A 160 -6.97 -16.63 19.44
CA GLY A 160 -6.32 -17.58 20.33
C GLY A 160 -6.14 -19.00 19.76
N LYS A 161 -6.69 -19.31 18.59
CA LYS A 161 -6.38 -20.56 17.88
C LYS A 161 -5.12 -20.40 17.03
N PRO A 162 -4.26 -21.44 16.93
CA PRO A 162 -3.09 -21.39 16.07
C PRO A 162 -3.50 -21.52 14.59
N TYR A 163 -3.11 -20.53 13.79
CA TYR A 163 -3.27 -20.53 12.33
C TYR A 163 -1.95 -20.19 11.65
N PRO A 164 -1.72 -20.68 10.41
CA PRO A 164 -0.64 -20.16 9.59
C PRO A 164 -0.79 -18.65 9.43
N THR A 165 0.24 -17.92 9.82
CA THR A 165 0.21 -16.46 9.90
C THR A 165 1.25 -15.86 8.96
N ILE A 166 0.86 -14.87 8.15
CA ILE A 166 1.76 -14.14 7.28
C ILE A 166 2.43 -13.02 8.07
N HIS A 167 3.76 -13.06 8.19
CA HIS A 167 4.55 -12.05 8.88
C HIS A 167 4.79 -10.84 7.97
N MET A 168 4.03 -9.77 8.18
CA MET A 168 4.10 -8.55 7.38
C MET A 168 5.46 -7.87 7.47
N ASP A 169 6.13 -7.94 8.63
CA ASP A 169 7.47 -7.36 8.81
C ASP A 169 8.48 -7.92 7.80
N LYS A 170 8.39 -9.23 7.48
CA LYS A 170 9.27 -9.87 6.47
C LYS A 170 8.99 -9.38 5.05
N ILE A 171 7.71 -9.14 4.74
CA ILE A 171 7.30 -8.58 3.45
C ILE A 171 7.76 -7.13 3.37
N GLN A 172 7.57 -6.38 4.45
CA GLN A 172 7.95 -4.99 4.55
C GLN A 172 9.46 -4.78 4.34
N ASN A 173 10.31 -5.57 4.99
CA ASN A 173 11.75 -5.53 4.79
C ASN A 173 12.15 -5.74 3.32
N ARG A 174 11.49 -6.68 2.63
CA ARG A 174 11.74 -6.91 1.19
C ARG A 174 11.27 -5.74 0.31
N LEU A 175 10.17 -5.07 0.67
CA LEU A 175 9.72 -3.85 -0.01
C LEU A 175 10.69 -2.69 0.20
N GLU A 176 11.27 -2.57 1.40
CA GLU A 176 12.30 -1.59 1.73
C GLU A 176 13.58 -1.84 0.93
N ASP A 177 14.03 -3.10 0.82
CA ASP A 177 15.17 -3.46 -0.01
C ASP A 177 14.95 -3.09 -1.48
N LEU A 178 13.77 -3.41 -2.03
CA LEU A 178 13.42 -3.03 -3.40
C LEU A 178 13.33 -1.51 -3.58
N SER A 179 12.82 -0.79 -2.59
CA SER A 179 12.77 0.69 -2.59
C SER A 179 14.17 1.29 -2.54
N ARG A 180 15.10 0.68 -1.78
CA ARG A 180 16.51 1.06 -1.74
C ARG A 180 17.20 0.83 -3.08
N ASP A 181 16.88 -0.28 -3.74
CA ASP A 181 17.37 -0.57 -5.10
C ASP A 181 16.88 0.48 -6.12
N VAL A 182 15.61 0.94 -5.99
CA VAL A 182 15.11 2.07 -6.81
C VAL A 182 15.97 3.31 -6.57
N ALA A 183 16.12 3.74 -5.30
CA ALA A 183 16.88 4.95 -4.95
C ALA A 183 18.33 4.89 -5.43
N THR A 184 18.96 3.72 -5.33
CA THR A 184 20.33 3.46 -5.79
C THR A 184 20.43 3.51 -7.31
N THR A 185 19.51 2.83 -8.01
CA THR A 185 19.51 2.75 -9.49
C THR A 185 19.31 4.13 -10.12
N VAL A 186 18.43 4.96 -9.55
CA VAL A 186 18.21 6.33 -10.04
C VAL A 186 19.29 7.30 -9.56
N GLN A 187 20.23 6.87 -8.73
CA GLN A 187 21.26 7.71 -8.11
C GLN A 187 20.64 8.95 -7.44
N SER A 188 19.62 8.71 -6.62
CA SER A 188 18.89 9.78 -5.97
C SER A 188 19.81 10.62 -5.05
N ARG A 189 19.68 11.94 -5.14
CA ARG A 189 20.29 12.87 -4.15
C ARG A 189 19.55 12.87 -2.82
N PHE A 190 18.32 12.36 -2.76
CA PHE A 190 17.55 12.25 -1.53
C PHE A 190 17.95 10.98 -0.79
N LYS A 191 18.67 11.14 0.31
CA LYS A 191 19.22 10.02 1.10
C LYS A 191 18.16 9.04 1.60
N GLU A 192 16.97 9.56 1.92
CA GLU A 192 15.85 8.82 2.52
C GLU A 192 14.73 8.55 1.51
N LEU A 193 15.00 8.62 0.19
CA LEU A 193 13.98 8.33 -0.81
C LEU A 193 13.38 6.92 -0.65
N HIS A 194 14.19 5.95 -0.23
CA HIS A 194 13.76 4.58 -0.02
C HIS A 194 12.80 4.39 1.16
N ASP A 195 12.82 5.32 2.13
CA ASP A 195 11.96 5.30 3.32
C ASP A 195 10.62 6.04 3.10
N VAL A 196 10.34 6.43 1.87
CA VAL A 196 9.09 7.12 1.54
C VAL A 196 7.93 6.13 1.55
N TYR A 197 6.92 6.47 2.34
CA TYR A 197 5.62 5.80 2.40
C TYR A 197 4.52 6.78 1.99
N VAL A 198 3.67 6.36 1.07
CA VAL A 198 2.58 7.18 0.54
C VAL A 198 1.25 6.44 0.54
N PRO A 199 0.13 7.10 0.83
CA PRO A 199 -1.18 6.49 0.65
C PRO A 199 -1.44 6.18 -0.82
N LEU A 200 -2.31 5.20 -1.07
CA LEU A 200 -2.68 4.81 -2.44
C LEU A 200 -3.18 6.00 -3.28
N SER A 201 -3.89 6.95 -2.66
CA SER A 201 -4.30 8.20 -3.32
C SER A 201 -3.11 8.95 -3.92
N MET A 202 -2.06 9.15 -3.12
CA MET A 202 -0.84 9.82 -3.57
C MET A 202 -0.08 9.00 -4.62
N ALA A 203 -0.07 7.67 -4.52
CA ALA A 203 0.55 6.83 -5.54
C ALA A 203 -0.06 7.06 -6.93
N LEU A 204 -1.38 7.33 -7.01
CA LEU A 204 -2.07 7.63 -8.27
C LEU A 204 -1.85 9.08 -8.75
N LEU A 205 -1.75 10.03 -7.82
CA LEU A 205 -1.65 11.46 -8.11
C LEU A 205 -0.21 11.92 -8.39
N THR A 206 0.76 11.20 -7.86
CA THR A 206 2.18 11.58 -7.94
C THR A 206 2.75 11.29 -9.32
N ARG A 207 3.47 12.27 -9.86
CA ARG A 207 4.31 12.05 -11.03
C ARG A 207 5.72 11.66 -10.56
N TYR A 208 6.10 10.41 -10.80
CA TYR A 208 7.43 9.89 -10.42
C TYR A 208 8.47 10.29 -11.48
N ASP A 209 8.71 11.60 -11.59
CA ASP A 209 9.68 12.16 -12.53
C ASP A 209 11.07 12.35 -11.89
N GLU A 210 12.01 12.93 -12.65
CA GLU A 210 13.37 13.17 -12.20
C GLU A 210 13.43 14.07 -10.95
N ALA A 211 12.52 15.03 -10.84
CA ALA A 211 12.44 15.93 -9.70
C ALA A 211 12.01 15.20 -8.44
N TYR A 212 10.95 14.37 -8.54
CA TYR A 212 10.47 13.54 -7.43
C TYR A 212 11.52 12.53 -6.97
N LEU A 213 12.18 11.88 -7.93
CA LEU A 213 13.20 10.87 -7.65
C LEU A 213 14.56 11.46 -7.24
N GLY A 214 14.70 12.78 -7.26
CA GLY A 214 15.95 13.45 -6.92
C GLY A 214 17.10 13.20 -7.89
N ILE A 215 16.78 12.97 -9.18
CA ILE A 215 17.78 12.75 -10.24
C ILE A 215 18.33 14.12 -10.67
N GLY A 216 19.67 14.21 -10.78
CA GLY A 216 20.35 15.42 -11.24
C GLY A 216 21.02 16.23 -10.11
N PRO A 217 21.69 17.35 -10.45
CA PRO A 217 22.40 18.16 -9.47
C PRO A 217 21.44 18.77 -8.45
N ALA A 218 21.90 18.92 -7.21
CA ALA A 218 21.15 19.65 -6.18
C ALA A 218 20.83 21.06 -6.70
N LYS A 219 19.57 21.48 -6.63
CA LYS A 219 19.25 22.89 -6.84
C LYS A 219 20.07 23.68 -5.82
N LYS A 220 20.89 24.65 -6.28
CA LYS A 220 21.47 25.64 -5.38
C LYS A 220 20.28 26.36 -4.74
N GLU A 221 20.18 26.28 -3.43
CA GLU A 221 19.29 27.18 -2.67
C GLU A 221 19.76 28.61 -3.02
N GLU A 222 18.91 29.33 -3.71
CA GLU A 222 19.09 30.78 -3.85
C GLU A 222 18.87 31.37 -2.45
N ALA A 223 19.98 31.95 -1.93
CA ALA A 223 20.02 32.60 -0.64
C ALA A 223 19.23 33.90 -0.63
#